data_0c8a5cb0a5e856490050be4deef85fd9
#
_entry.id   0c8a5cb0a5e856490050be4deef85fd9
#
_cell.length_a   1.000
_cell.length_b   1.000
_cell.length_c   1.000
_cell.angle_alpha   90.00
_cell.angle_beta   90.00
_cell.angle_gamma   90.00
#
_symmetry.space_group_name_H-M   'P 1'
#
loop_
_entity.id
_entity.type
_entity.pdbx_description
1 polymer ?
#
loop_
_entity_poly.entity_id
_entity_poly.type
_entity_poly.pdbx_seq_one_letter_code
_entity_poly.pdbx_strand_id
1 'polypeptide(L)'
;DQKQDQDALISALIENLQREDLNPVEEARGLDRLKREFGLTQDEVAKSTGKARSTIANSLRILSLPNSILDMLSSGMIEKGHAKLLASMEPKEAEEAAKKIVKNNLSIKDFSNINSKKATNKRIISTSKDTDLLNVEREMSETFGHKIEIDTKNKKAGKVSIFYNTLDELDSIIQKLKNKQ
;
A
#
# COMPACT_ATOMS: atom_id res chain seq x y z
N ASP A 1 41.31 9.08 -20.00
CA ASP A 1 41.21 9.52 -18.58
C ASP A 1 40.04 8.81 -17.92
N GLN A 2 40.34 8.05 -16.87
CA GLN A 2 39.28 7.23 -16.16
C GLN A 2 38.02 8.01 -15.82
N LYS A 3 38.12 9.30 -15.53
CA LYS A 3 36.96 10.15 -15.21
C LYS A 3 36.09 10.47 -16.43
N GLN A 4 36.72 10.72 -17.57
CA GLN A 4 36.00 10.96 -18.84
C GLN A 4 35.28 9.69 -19.32
N ASP A 5 35.90 8.52 -19.16
CA ASP A 5 35.27 7.23 -19.48
C ASP A 5 34.10 6.94 -18.58
N GLN A 6 34.20 7.29 -17.30
CA GLN A 6 33.09 7.13 -16.33
C GLN A 6 31.90 8.06 -16.65
N ASP A 7 32.16 9.33 -16.96
CA ASP A 7 31.13 10.29 -17.34
C ASP A 7 30.42 9.88 -18.64
N ALA A 8 31.19 9.32 -19.62
CA ALA A 8 30.61 8.78 -20.85
C ALA A 8 29.71 7.56 -20.59
N LEU A 9 30.10 6.65 -19.69
CA LEU A 9 29.29 5.49 -19.29
C LEU A 9 28.00 5.91 -18.55
N ILE A 10 28.10 6.89 -17.66
CA ILE A 10 26.93 7.46 -16.98
C ILE A 10 25.96 8.06 -18.00
N SER A 11 26.46 8.85 -18.95
CA SER A 11 25.64 9.48 -19.98
C SER A 11 24.94 8.44 -20.87
N ALA A 12 25.64 7.40 -21.28
CA ALA A 12 25.07 6.30 -22.08
C ALA A 12 23.99 5.53 -21.31
N LEU A 13 24.21 5.29 -20.00
CA LEU A 13 23.21 4.62 -19.15
C LEU A 13 21.96 5.49 -18.96
N ILE A 14 22.12 6.80 -18.79
CA ILE A 14 21.02 7.75 -18.68
C ILE A 14 20.22 7.81 -19.99
N GLU A 15 20.89 7.87 -21.14
CA GLU A 15 20.24 7.83 -22.45
C GLU A 15 19.38 6.55 -22.60
N ASN A 16 19.94 5.41 -22.24
CA ASN A 16 19.20 4.15 -22.25
C ASN A 16 17.98 4.14 -21.30
N LEU A 17 18.10 4.81 -20.14
CA LEU A 17 16.99 4.94 -19.17
C LEU A 17 15.88 5.93 -19.63
N GLN A 18 16.14 6.74 -20.64
CA GLN A 18 15.16 7.66 -21.22
C GLN A 18 14.35 7.03 -22.36
N ARG A 19 14.63 5.78 -22.72
CA ARG A 19 13.84 5.05 -23.72
C ARG A 19 12.43 4.80 -23.19
N GLU A 20 11.44 4.97 -24.05
CA GLU A 20 10.00 4.82 -23.71
C GLU A 20 9.56 3.35 -23.59
N ASP A 21 10.34 2.41 -24.14
CA ASP A 21 10.03 0.98 -24.21
C ASP A 21 10.55 0.14 -23.03
N LEU A 22 11.21 0.77 -22.05
CA LEU A 22 11.71 0.06 -20.86
C LEU A 22 10.56 -0.43 -19.96
N ASN A 23 10.64 -1.71 -19.57
CA ASN A 23 9.74 -2.17 -18.53
C ASN A 23 10.15 -1.62 -17.14
N PRO A 24 9.20 -1.57 -16.15
CA PRO A 24 9.49 -0.97 -14.85
C PRO A 24 10.63 -1.63 -14.06
N VAL A 25 10.91 -2.92 -14.29
CA VAL A 25 12.00 -3.64 -13.62
C VAL A 25 13.35 -3.27 -14.26
N GLU A 26 13.41 -3.13 -15.59
CA GLU A 26 14.61 -2.67 -16.31
C GLU A 26 14.95 -1.24 -15.92
N GLU A 27 13.95 -0.35 -15.86
CA GLU A 27 14.15 1.02 -15.37
C GLU A 27 14.72 1.01 -13.95
N ALA A 28 14.16 0.22 -13.05
CA ALA A 28 14.62 0.14 -11.66
C ALA A 28 16.07 -0.39 -11.58
N ARG A 29 16.41 -1.42 -12.36
CA ARG A 29 17.78 -1.97 -12.44
C ARG A 29 18.78 -0.96 -12.97
N GLY A 30 18.43 -0.20 -14.01
CA GLY A 30 19.28 0.85 -14.54
C GLY A 30 19.55 1.96 -13.51
N LEU A 31 18.52 2.37 -12.75
CA LEU A 31 18.66 3.34 -11.67
C LEU A 31 19.53 2.80 -10.50
N ASP A 32 19.40 1.50 -10.18
CA ASP A 32 20.23 0.86 -9.15
C ASP A 32 21.70 0.77 -9.60
N ARG A 33 21.96 0.52 -10.89
CA ARG A 33 23.31 0.54 -11.46
C ARG A 33 23.96 1.92 -11.33
N LEU A 34 23.26 3.00 -11.67
CA LEU A 34 23.75 4.37 -11.47
C LEU A 34 24.15 4.62 -10.01
N LYS A 35 23.37 4.13 -9.08
CA LYS A 35 23.65 4.27 -7.66
C LYS A 35 24.84 3.42 -7.20
N ARG A 36 24.93 2.14 -7.60
CA ARG A 36 25.92 1.19 -7.07
C ARG A 36 27.25 1.25 -7.79
N GLU A 37 27.25 1.33 -9.13
CA GLU A 37 28.47 1.28 -9.92
C GLU A 37 29.18 2.63 -9.95
N PHE A 38 28.41 3.74 -9.92
CA PHE A 38 28.97 5.09 -9.99
C PHE A 38 28.90 5.85 -8.66
N GLY A 39 28.40 5.22 -7.58
CA GLY A 39 28.36 5.82 -6.24
C GLY A 39 27.40 7.00 -6.09
N LEU A 40 26.46 7.18 -7.03
CA LEU A 40 25.53 8.30 -7.03
C LEU A 40 24.49 8.17 -5.91
N THR A 41 24.18 9.28 -5.26
CA THR A 41 23.04 9.38 -4.35
C THR A 41 21.70 9.39 -5.11
N GLN A 42 20.60 9.11 -4.43
CA GLN A 42 19.27 9.20 -5.05
C GLN A 42 18.95 10.60 -5.58
N ASP A 43 19.47 11.65 -4.95
CA ASP A 43 19.29 13.03 -5.40
C ASP A 43 20.08 13.32 -6.69
N GLU A 44 21.29 12.81 -6.80
CA GLU A 44 22.09 12.95 -8.01
C GLU A 44 21.50 12.16 -9.17
N VAL A 45 21.04 10.91 -8.92
CA VAL A 45 20.31 10.13 -9.92
C VAL A 45 19.04 10.83 -10.37
N ALA A 46 18.30 11.44 -9.46
CA ALA A 46 17.09 12.20 -9.79
C ALA A 46 17.42 13.41 -10.70
N LYS A 47 18.43 14.18 -10.36
CA LYS A 47 18.91 15.32 -11.16
C LYS A 47 19.38 14.87 -12.54
N SER A 48 20.21 13.82 -12.62
CA SER A 48 20.79 13.33 -13.89
C SER A 48 19.72 12.75 -14.83
N THR A 49 18.67 12.13 -14.29
CA THR A 49 17.59 11.51 -15.09
C THR A 49 16.38 12.43 -15.33
N GLY A 50 16.37 13.63 -14.74
CA GLY A 50 15.21 14.54 -14.80
C GLY A 50 13.96 14.05 -14.06
N LYS A 51 14.12 13.06 -13.18
CA LYS A 51 13.00 12.47 -12.43
C LYS A 51 12.95 13.01 -11.00
N ALA A 52 11.76 12.99 -10.38
CA ALA A 52 11.63 13.34 -8.98
C ALA A 52 12.32 12.29 -8.08
N ARG A 53 12.98 12.73 -6.99
CA ARG A 53 13.61 11.82 -6.00
C ARG A 53 12.65 10.73 -5.48
N SER A 54 11.39 11.09 -5.26
CA SER A 54 10.35 10.13 -4.84
C SER A 54 10.08 9.04 -5.89
N THR A 55 10.21 9.38 -7.17
CA THR A 55 10.10 8.41 -8.28
C THR A 55 11.26 7.44 -8.25
N ILE A 56 12.50 7.94 -8.07
CA ILE A 56 13.71 7.10 -7.94
C ILE A 56 13.57 6.15 -6.74
N ALA A 57 13.21 6.67 -5.57
CA ALA A 57 13.03 5.86 -4.37
C ALA A 57 11.97 4.75 -4.56
N ASN A 58 10.84 5.06 -5.21
CA ASN A 58 9.79 4.08 -5.50
C ASN A 58 10.27 3.02 -6.51
N SER A 59 10.99 3.41 -7.56
CA SER A 59 11.55 2.45 -8.54
C SER A 59 12.57 1.52 -7.89
N LEU A 60 13.46 2.03 -7.04
CA LEU A 60 14.43 1.20 -6.32
C LEU A 60 13.75 0.23 -5.33
N ARG A 61 12.65 0.65 -4.68
CA ARG A 61 11.88 -0.24 -3.80
C ARG A 61 11.24 -1.42 -4.53
N ILE A 62 10.93 -1.28 -5.81
CA ILE A 62 10.40 -2.40 -6.62
C ILE A 62 11.39 -3.58 -6.63
N LEU A 63 12.69 -3.32 -6.65
CA LEU A 63 13.72 -4.37 -6.65
C LEU A 63 13.81 -5.17 -5.36
N SER A 64 13.18 -4.72 -4.27
CA SER A 64 13.07 -5.50 -3.02
C SER A 64 11.96 -6.56 -3.06
N LEU A 65 11.14 -6.58 -4.11
CA LEU A 65 10.10 -7.57 -4.28
C LEU A 65 10.67 -8.95 -4.65
N PRO A 66 9.99 -10.06 -4.27
CA PRO A 66 10.33 -11.40 -4.73
C PRO A 66 10.39 -11.50 -6.27
N ASN A 67 11.26 -12.36 -6.78
CA ASN A 67 11.45 -12.54 -8.23
C ASN A 67 10.15 -12.89 -8.94
N SER A 68 9.29 -13.70 -8.32
CA SER A 68 7.96 -14.04 -8.85
C SER A 68 7.11 -12.81 -9.18
N ILE A 69 7.19 -11.77 -8.36
CA ILE A 69 6.46 -10.51 -8.57
C ILE A 69 7.16 -9.65 -9.63
N LEU A 70 8.50 -9.63 -9.64
CA LEU A 70 9.28 -8.93 -10.66
C LEU A 70 9.00 -9.51 -12.06
N ASP A 71 8.86 -10.82 -12.18
CA ASP A 71 8.50 -11.49 -13.44
C ASP A 71 7.08 -11.12 -13.90
N MET A 72 6.10 -11.07 -12.98
CA MET A 72 4.74 -10.60 -13.28
C MET A 72 4.73 -9.14 -13.74
N LEU A 73 5.57 -8.29 -13.15
CA LEU A 73 5.70 -6.88 -13.53
C LEU A 73 6.37 -6.72 -14.89
N SER A 74 7.44 -7.49 -15.16
CA SER A 74 8.17 -7.47 -16.43
C SER A 74 7.31 -7.96 -17.60
N SER A 75 6.45 -8.95 -17.36
CA SER A 75 5.51 -9.49 -18.36
C SER A 75 4.24 -8.66 -18.52
N GLY A 76 4.06 -7.58 -17.74
CA GLY A 76 2.86 -6.75 -17.80
C GLY A 76 1.61 -7.34 -17.15
N MET A 77 1.72 -8.47 -16.43
CA MET A 77 0.59 -9.06 -15.68
C MET A 77 0.12 -8.16 -14.54
N ILE A 78 1.02 -7.35 -13.99
CA ILE A 78 0.73 -6.31 -13.01
C ILE A 78 1.37 -5.00 -13.40
N GLU A 79 0.78 -3.89 -12.99
CA GLU A 79 1.27 -2.55 -13.29
C GLU A 79 2.26 -2.03 -12.22
N LYS A 80 3.06 -1.02 -12.57
CA LYS A 80 4.00 -0.33 -11.65
C LYS A 80 3.32 0.18 -10.37
N GLY A 81 2.05 0.60 -10.48
CA GLY A 81 1.24 1.01 -9.33
C GLY A 81 0.96 -0.13 -8.34
N HIS A 82 0.70 -1.34 -8.85
CA HIS A 82 0.54 -2.54 -8.02
C HIS A 82 1.86 -2.89 -7.32
N ALA A 83 2.98 -2.90 -8.06
CA ALA A 83 4.30 -3.18 -7.49
C ALA A 83 4.69 -2.20 -6.38
N LYS A 84 4.34 -0.90 -6.50
CA LYS A 84 4.55 0.10 -5.45
C LYS A 84 3.79 -0.25 -4.16
N LEU A 85 2.55 -0.72 -4.26
CA LEU A 85 1.76 -1.13 -3.09
C LEU A 85 2.30 -2.42 -2.49
N LEU A 86 2.64 -3.40 -3.33
CA LEU A 86 3.21 -4.70 -2.91
C LEU A 86 4.55 -4.53 -2.19
N ALA A 87 5.40 -3.58 -2.62
CA ALA A 87 6.68 -3.29 -1.99
C ALA A 87 6.59 -2.72 -0.55
N SER A 88 5.39 -2.43 -0.05
CA SER A 88 5.15 -2.03 1.34
C SER A 88 4.66 -3.19 2.22
N MET A 89 4.55 -4.39 1.68
CA MET A 89 4.08 -5.59 2.37
C MET A 89 5.23 -6.53 2.72
N GLU A 90 4.98 -7.46 3.63
CA GLU A 90 5.88 -8.58 3.86
C GLU A 90 5.96 -9.48 2.61
N PRO A 91 7.13 -10.07 2.29
CA PRO A 91 7.35 -10.80 1.03
C PRO A 91 6.30 -11.87 0.74
N LYS A 92 5.91 -12.68 1.73
CA LYS A 92 4.87 -13.72 1.58
C LYS A 92 3.49 -13.13 1.31
N GLU A 93 3.11 -12.07 2.03
CA GLU A 93 1.84 -11.37 1.81
C GLU A 93 1.80 -10.72 0.41
N ALA A 94 2.92 -10.15 -0.04
CA ALA A 94 3.06 -9.56 -1.37
C ALA A 94 2.84 -10.59 -2.49
N GLU A 95 3.41 -11.79 -2.37
CA GLU A 95 3.22 -12.86 -3.36
C GLU A 95 1.77 -13.34 -3.44
N GLU A 96 1.11 -13.54 -2.30
CA GLU A 96 -0.32 -13.90 -2.28
C GLU A 96 -1.19 -12.79 -2.86
N ALA A 97 -0.86 -11.54 -2.55
CA ALA A 97 -1.58 -10.39 -3.07
C ALA A 97 -1.38 -10.24 -4.58
N ALA A 98 -0.17 -10.42 -5.10
CA ALA A 98 0.12 -10.39 -6.54
C ALA A 98 -0.69 -11.45 -7.30
N LYS A 99 -0.74 -12.70 -6.79
CA LYS A 99 -1.58 -13.77 -7.37
C LYS A 99 -3.06 -13.38 -7.41
N LYS A 100 -3.57 -12.70 -6.38
CA LYS A 100 -4.97 -12.23 -6.33
C LYS A 100 -5.23 -11.10 -7.32
N ILE A 101 -4.29 -10.17 -7.49
CA ILE A 101 -4.38 -9.10 -8.50
C ILE A 101 -4.54 -9.71 -9.89
N VAL A 102 -3.65 -10.64 -10.26
CA VAL A 102 -3.68 -11.30 -11.58
C VAL A 102 -4.95 -12.13 -11.75
N LYS A 103 -5.29 -12.99 -10.76
CA LYS A 103 -6.46 -13.89 -10.84
C LYS A 103 -7.78 -13.14 -11.01
N ASN A 104 -7.94 -12.01 -10.33
CA ASN A 104 -9.19 -11.25 -10.30
C ASN A 104 -9.14 -10.00 -11.19
N ASN A 105 -8.07 -9.79 -11.94
CA ASN A 105 -7.82 -8.62 -12.79
C ASN A 105 -8.13 -7.29 -12.05
N LEU A 106 -7.59 -7.15 -10.83
CA LEU A 106 -7.88 -6.01 -9.97
C LEU A 106 -7.17 -4.75 -10.48
N SER A 107 -7.89 -3.64 -10.52
CA SER A 107 -7.26 -2.33 -10.75
C SER A 107 -6.44 -1.90 -9.52
N ILE A 108 -5.50 -0.95 -9.71
CA ILE A 108 -4.71 -0.36 -8.62
C ILE A 108 -5.63 0.20 -7.52
N LYS A 109 -6.74 0.84 -7.92
CA LYS A 109 -7.72 1.42 -6.99
C LYS A 109 -8.44 0.35 -6.18
N ASP A 110 -8.90 -0.71 -6.82
CA ASP A 110 -9.60 -1.81 -6.14
C ASP A 110 -8.68 -2.51 -5.16
N PHE A 111 -7.44 -2.80 -5.59
CA PHE A 111 -6.43 -3.40 -4.72
C PHE A 111 -6.08 -2.50 -3.53
N SER A 112 -5.92 -1.19 -3.74
CA SER A 112 -5.68 -0.21 -2.69
C SER A 112 -6.82 -0.18 -1.67
N ASN A 113 -8.09 -0.21 -2.13
CA ASN A 113 -9.27 -0.22 -1.27
C ASN A 113 -9.37 -1.51 -0.44
N ILE A 114 -9.09 -2.66 -1.03
CA ILE A 114 -9.07 -3.95 -0.32
C ILE A 114 -7.98 -3.96 0.74
N ASN A 115 -6.81 -3.42 0.41
CA ASN A 115 -5.67 -3.40 1.30
C ASN A 115 -5.85 -2.40 2.46
N SER A 116 -6.44 -1.24 2.19
CA SER A 116 -6.76 -0.25 3.24
C SER A 116 -7.80 -0.80 4.23
N LYS A 117 -8.82 -1.53 3.77
CA LYS A 117 -9.79 -2.22 4.64
C LYS A 117 -9.12 -3.30 5.48
N LYS A 118 -8.16 -4.07 4.93
CA LYS A 118 -7.37 -5.04 5.68
C LYS A 118 -6.44 -4.40 6.70
N ALA A 119 -5.81 -3.28 6.35
CA ALA A 119 -4.93 -2.54 7.27
C ALA A 119 -5.73 -1.92 8.43
N THR A 120 -6.96 -1.48 8.18
CA THR A 120 -7.88 -1.01 9.23
C THR A 120 -8.31 -2.16 10.14
N ASN A 121 -8.66 -3.32 9.59
CA ASN A 121 -8.96 -4.53 10.37
C ASN A 121 -7.72 -5.08 11.11
N LYS A 122 -6.52 -5.05 10.51
CA LYS A 122 -5.28 -5.51 11.16
C LYS A 122 -4.81 -4.56 12.27
N ARG A 123 -5.09 -3.24 12.16
CA ARG A 123 -4.89 -2.28 13.26
C ARG A 123 -5.87 -2.46 14.40
N ILE A 124 -7.08 -2.92 14.11
CA ILE A 124 -8.11 -3.27 15.12
C ILE A 124 -7.71 -4.57 15.86
N ILE A 125 -7.03 -5.52 15.20
CA ILE A 125 -6.60 -6.80 15.80
C ILE A 125 -5.27 -6.66 16.56
N SER A 126 -4.42 -5.66 16.26
CA SER A 126 -3.12 -5.47 16.93
C SER A 126 -3.17 -4.62 18.20
N THR A 127 -4.24 -3.91 18.47
CA THR A 127 -4.60 -3.48 19.81
C THR A 127 -5.47 -4.58 20.37
N SER A 128 -4.97 -5.36 21.33
CA SER A 128 -5.78 -6.24 22.14
C SER A 128 -6.96 -5.40 22.66
N LYS A 129 -8.15 -5.54 22.01
CA LYS A 129 -9.37 -4.95 22.57
C LYS A 129 -9.49 -5.53 23.96
N ASP A 130 -9.55 -4.67 24.95
CA ASP A 130 -9.80 -5.05 26.33
C ASP A 130 -11.03 -5.98 26.32
N THR A 131 -10.93 -7.14 26.96
CA THR A 131 -12.04 -8.14 26.98
C THR A 131 -13.34 -7.49 27.44
N ASP A 132 -13.25 -6.47 28.29
CA ASP A 132 -14.36 -5.68 28.77
C ASP A 132 -15.04 -4.88 27.65
N LEU A 133 -14.27 -4.31 26.70
CA LEU A 133 -14.82 -3.59 25.55
C LEU A 133 -15.57 -4.50 24.56
N LEU A 134 -15.08 -5.73 24.37
CA LEU A 134 -15.79 -6.72 23.54
C LEU A 134 -17.12 -7.16 24.14
N ASN A 135 -17.17 -7.28 25.48
CA ASN A 135 -18.40 -7.60 26.17
C ASN A 135 -19.41 -6.46 26.07
N VAL A 136 -18.98 -5.20 26.22
CA VAL A 136 -19.83 -4.02 26.06
C VAL A 136 -20.34 -3.89 24.62
N GLU A 137 -19.49 -4.13 23.59
CA GLU A 137 -19.93 -4.12 22.19
C GLU A 137 -21.01 -5.16 21.92
N ARG A 138 -20.87 -6.37 22.50
CA ARG A 138 -21.85 -7.45 22.34
C ARG A 138 -23.15 -7.10 23.02
N GLU A 139 -23.11 -6.68 24.28
CA GLU A 139 -24.30 -6.27 25.05
C GLU A 139 -25.07 -5.13 24.37
N MET A 140 -24.34 -4.11 23.88
CA MET A 140 -24.95 -3.01 23.13
C MET A 140 -25.54 -3.49 21.80
N SER A 141 -24.86 -4.38 21.07
CA SER A 141 -25.35 -4.92 19.81
C SER A 141 -26.62 -5.76 20.00
N GLU A 142 -26.71 -6.53 21.07
CA GLU A 142 -27.91 -7.29 21.45
C GLU A 142 -29.06 -6.37 21.84
N THR A 143 -28.77 -5.30 22.60
CA THR A 143 -29.79 -4.33 23.06
C THR A 143 -30.35 -3.49 21.89
N PHE A 144 -29.52 -3.04 20.99
CA PHE A 144 -29.91 -2.21 19.84
C PHE A 144 -30.42 -3.02 18.64
N GLY A 145 -30.07 -4.31 18.57
CA GLY A 145 -30.39 -5.16 17.42
C GLY A 145 -29.56 -4.85 16.17
N HIS A 146 -28.47 -4.10 16.32
CA HIS A 146 -27.59 -3.66 15.23
C HIS A 146 -26.14 -3.87 15.62
N LYS A 147 -25.27 -4.11 14.63
CA LYS A 147 -23.84 -4.23 14.88
C LYS A 147 -23.28 -2.92 15.41
N ILE A 148 -22.63 -2.98 16.58
CA ILE A 148 -21.96 -1.84 17.21
C ILE A 148 -20.48 -2.14 17.35
N GLU A 149 -19.65 -1.17 16.98
CA GLU A 149 -18.20 -1.21 17.16
C GLU A 149 -17.75 -0.01 18.00
N ILE A 150 -16.93 -0.26 19.02
CA ILE A 150 -16.34 0.76 19.88
C ILE A 150 -14.83 0.80 19.60
N ASP A 151 -14.36 1.95 19.12
CA ASP A 151 -12.95 2.21 18.88
C ASP A 151 -12.44 3.20 19.94
N THR A 152 -11.43 2.80 20.74
CA THR A 152 -10.88 3.63 21.80
C THR A 152 -9.50 4.13 21.43
N LYS A 153 -9.33 5.44 21.39
CA LYS A 153 -8.02 6.11 21.27
C LYS A 153 -7.54 6.50 22.67
N ASN A 154 -6.49 5.82 23.18
CA ASN A 154 -5.77 6.20 24.41
C ASN A 154 -6.59 6.22 25.71
N LYS A 155 -7.52 5.30 25.96
CA LYS A 155 -8.35 5.19 27.19
C LYS A 155 -9.13 6.46 27.59
N LYS A 156 -9.04 7.56 26.84
CA LYS A 156 -9.68 8.85 27.18
C LYS A 156 -10.64 9.37 26.10
N ALA A 157 -10.54 8.86 24.88
CA ALA A 157 -11.42 9.26 23.78
C ALA A 157 -11.68 8.05 22.89
N GLY A 158 -12.86 7.97 22.31
CA GLY A 158 -13.25 6.87 21.45
C GLY A 158 -14.33 7.26 20.46
N LYS A 159 -14.67 6.33 19.60
CA LYS A 159 -15.76 6.43 18.63
C LYS A 159 -16.63 5.20 18.78
N VAL A 160 -17.94 5.41 18.85
CA VAL A 160 -18.95 4.35 18.74
C VAL A 160 -19.54 4.41 17.34
N SER A 161 -19.54 3.29 16.64
CA SER A 161 -20.11 3.16 15.30
C SER A 161 -21.27 2.16 15.35
N ILE A 162 -22.46 2.57 14.90
CA ILE A 162 -23.64 1.73 14.78
C ILE A 162 -23.88 1.53 13.28
N PHE A 163 -23.96 0.27 12.85
CA PHE A 163 -24.15 -0.08 11.43
C PHE A 163 -25.64 -0.30 11.16
N TYR A 164 -26.15 0.31 10.08
CA TYR A 164 -27.51 0.14 9.59
C TYR A 164 -27.50 -0.05 8.07
N ASN A 165 -28.53 -0.71 7.54
CA ASN A 165 -28.67 -1.01 6.13
C ASN A 165 -29.80 -0.21 5.45
N THR A 166 -30.77 0.28 6.23
CA THR A 166 -31.93 1.05 5.72
C THR A 166 -32.14 2.32 6.53
N LEU A 167 -32.83 3.31 5.95
CA LEU A 167 -33.19 4.55 6.66
C LEU A 167 -34.14 4.29 7.81
N ASP A 168 -35.05 3.32 7.71
CA ASP A 168 -35.97 2.92 8.77
C ASP A 168 -35.23 2.38 10.00
N GLU A 169 -34.15 1.59 9.75
CA GLU A 169 -33.26 1.14 10.82
C GLU A 169 -32.55 2.32 11.51
N LEU A 170 -32.09 3.31 10.73
CA LEU A 170 -31.50 4.53 11.28
C LEU A 170 -32.49 5.30 12.18
N ASP A 171 -33.73 5.49 11.73
CA ASP A 171 -34.75 6.17 12.52
C ASP A 171 -35.06 5.41 13.83
N SER A 172 -35.12 4.09 13.79
CA SER A 172 -35.28 3.23 14.97
C SER A 172 -34.11 3.40 15.95
N ILE A 173 -32.86 3.45 15.46
CA ILE A 173 -31.66 3.69 16.28
C ILE A 173 -31.73 5.07 16.93
N ILE A 174 -32.09 6.10 16.17
CA ILE A 174 -32.22 7.48 16.68
C ILE A 174 -33.29 7.58 17.78
N GLN A 175 -34.43 6.91 17.58
CA GLN A 175 -35.48 6.88 18.60
C GLN A 175 -35.02 6.18 19.89
N LYS A 176 -34.34 5.03 19.78
CA LYS A 176 -33.76 4.32 20.93
C LYS A 176 -32.72 5.15 21.68
N LEU A 177 -31.92 5.97 20.97
CA LEU A 177 -30.94 6.87 21.59
C LEU A 177 -31.63 8.06 22.32
N LYS A 178 -32.75 8.55 21.79
CA LYS A 178 -33.49 9.66 22.40
C LYS A 178 -34.34 9.22 23.59
N ASN A 179 -34.87 7.99 23.61
CA ASN A 179 -35.80 7.50 24.62
C ASN A 179 -35.15 6.89 25.86
N LYS A 180 -33.82 7.02 26.05
CA LYS A 180 -33.14 6.73 27.33
C LYS A 180 -33.02 8.01 28.16
N GLN A 181 -34.12 8.55 28.62
CA GLN A 181 -34.23 9.33 29.86
C GLN A 181 -34.99 8.52 30.88
#